data_f4d85f13ffce8733647d55e85641ffc4
#
_entry.id   f4d85f13ffce8733647d55e85641ffc4
#
_cell.length_a   1.000
_cell.length_b   1.000
_cell.length_c   1.000
_cell.angle_alpha   90.00
_cell.angle_beta   90.00
_cell.angle_gamma   90.00
#
_symmetry.space_group_name_H-M   'P 1'
#
loop_
_entity.id
_entity.type
_entity.pdbx_description
1 polymer ?
#
loop_
_entity_poly.entity_id
_entity_poly.type
_entity_poly.pdbx_seq_one_letter_code
_entity_poly.pdbx_strand_id
1 'polypeptide(L)'
;MSKLEIINLEKIIKKTKIIQGISLELNSGEVVGLLGPNGAGKTTTFYMICGLIAPSSGKVLLDGLDITKEPLNKRARLSIGYLPQESSIFKDLSVEDNLLLAAQIFYKDKKILHEKVEQMLELLSIEPIRLRKGLSLSGGERRRCEIARSLMCEPKFLLLDEPFAGVDPIAVAEIQSLINELKKLDIGILITDHNVRETLAICDRAYVIKSGSLLASGNAEEIANNKDVKKYYLGAEFKLLD
;
A
#
# COMPACT_ATOMS: atom_id res chain seq x y z
N MET A 1 -6.36 -18.34 5.29
CA MET A 1 -6.51 -16.87 5.15
C MET A 1 -5.48 -16.25 6.07
N SER A 2 -4.51 -15.49 5.52
CA SER A 2 -3.51 -14.82 6.33
C SER A 2 -4.04 -13.49 6.87
N LYS A 3 -3.53 -13.04 8.02
CA LYS A 3 -4.01 -11.83 8.69
C LYS A 3 -2.85 -10.96 9.18
N LEU A 4 -2.93 -9.66 8.89
CA LEU A 4 -2.06 -8.64 9.45
C LEU A 4 -2.88 -7.82 10.46
N GLU A 5 -2.49 -7.86 11.74
CA GLU A 5 -3.22 -7.21 12.83
C GLU A 5 -2.37 -6.10 13.44
N ILE A 6 -2.99 -4.99 13.64
CA ILE A 6 -2.43 -3.81 14.27
C ILE A 6 -3.22 -3.56 15.56
N ILE A 7 -2.53 -3.59 16.71
CA ILE A 7 -3.18 -3.56 18.03
C ILE A 7 -2.65 -2.38 18.83
N ASN A 8 -3.51 -1.40 19.07
CA ASN A 8 -3.27 -0.25 19.94
C ASN A 8 -1.93 0.47 19.66
N LEU A 9 -1.61 0.68 18.37
CA LEU A 9 -0.38 1.38 17.99
C LEU A 9 -0.39 2.81 18.50
N GLU A 10 0.69 3.20 19.16
CA GLU A 10 0.93 4.55 19.62
C GLU A 10 2.28 5.07 19.12
N LYS A 11 2.35 6.37 18.88
CA LYS A 11 3.59 7.06 18.57
C LYS A 11 3.71 8.36 19.32
N ILE A 12 4.80 8.49 20.05
CA ILE A 12 5.16 9.71 20.80
C ILE A 12 6.41 10.29 20.16
N ILE A 13 6.37 11.56 19.78
CA ILE A 13 7.50 12.32 19.22
C ILE A 13 7.66 13.59 20.06
N LYS A 14 8.84 13.82 20.62
CA LYS A 14 9.14 15.02 21.46
C LYS A 14 8.07 15.29 22.51
N LYS A 15 7.64 14.25 23.25
CA LYS A 15 6.60 14.27 24.29
C LYS A 15 5.16 14.48 23.77
N THR A 16 4.95 14.64 22.47
CA THR A 16 3.62 14.76 21.88
C THR A 16 3.16 13.39 21.36
N LYS A 17 1.98 12.95 21.77
CA LYS A 17 1.36 11.69 21.28
C LYS A 17 0.70 11.95 19.94
N ILE A 18 1.38 11.52 18.87
CA ILE A 18 0.94 11.71 17.48
C ILE A 18 -0.07 10.65 17.07
N ILE A 19 0.11 9.40 17.51
CA ILE A 19 -0.83 8.29 17.33
C ILE A 19 -1.28 7.79 18.69
N GLN A 20 -2.59 7.58 18.85
CA GLN A 20 -3.28 7.46 20.14
C GLN A 20 -3.98 6.11 20.30
N GLY A 21 -3.33 4.99 19.93
CA GLY A 21 -3.90 3.66 20.12
C GLY A 21 -4.74 3.20 18.92
N ILE A 22 -4.19 3.31 17.70
CA ILE A 22 -4.88 2.83 16.49
C ILE A 22 -4.82 1.31 16.44
N SER A 23 -6.01 0.70 16.21
CA SER A 23 -6.16 -0.71 15.93
C SER A 23 -6.86 -0.88 14.59
N LEU A 24 -6.32 -1.76 13.74
CA LEU A 24 -6.90 -2.15 12.47
C LEU A 24 -6.43 -3.55 12.09
N GLU A 25 -7.07 -4.15 11.13
CA GLU A 25 -6.70 -5.45 10.60
C GLU A 25 -6.82 -5.49 9.07
N LEU A 26 -6.09 -6.37 8.44
CA LEU A 26 -6.10 -6.63 7.02
C LEU A 26 -6.02 -8.14 6.80
N ASN A 27 -6.92 -8.68 5.99
CA ASN A 27 -6.91 -10.10 5.62
C ASN A 27 -6.34 -10.27 4.20
N SER A 28 -5.78 -11.46 3.90
CA SER A 28 -5.43 -11.79 2.52
C SER A 28 -6.68 -11.76 1.63
N GLY A 29 -6.53 -11.31 0.37
CA GLY A 29 -7.65 -11.14 -0.56
C GLY A 29 -8.59 -9.98 -0.25
N GLU A 30 -8.16 -9.00 0.57
CA GLU A 30 -8.94 -7.83 0.96
C GLU A 30 -8.21 -6.53 0.60
N VAL A 31 -8.95 -5.50 0.19
CA VAL A 31 -8.44 -4.14 0.00
C VAL A 31 -8.97 -3.24 1.12
N VAL A 32 -8.08 -2.67 1.91
CA VAL A 32 -8.41 -1.80 3.04
C VAL A 32 -7.82 -0.40 2.83
N GLY A 33 -8.66 0.62 2.97
CA GLY A 33 -8.26 2.02 2.93
C GLY A 33 -7.86 2.55 4.30
N LEU A 34 -6.75 3.30 4.39
CA LEU A 34 -6.37 4.07 5.56
C LEU A 34 -6.48 5.56 5.21
N LEU A 35 -7.58 6.19 5.57
CA LEU A 35 -8.00 7.50 5.13
C LEU A 35 -7.99 8.54 6.25
N GLY A 36 -8.13 9.81 5.91
CA GLY A 36 -8.23 10.91 6.87
C GLY A 36 -7.58 12.20 6.35
N PRO A 37 -7.83 13.34 6.99
CA PRO A 37 -7.28 14.63 6.59
C PRO A 37 -5.75 14.69 6.71
N ASN A 38 -5.15 15.73 6.12
CA ASN A 38 -3.73 15.99 6.28
C ASN A 38 -3.38 16.20 7.76
N GLY A 39 -2.24 15.60 8.18
CA GLY A 39 -1.82 15.64 9.58
C GLY A 39 -2.61 14.70 10.53
N ALA A 40 -3.53 13.88 10.02
CA ALA A 40 -4.29 12.93 10.85
C ALA A 40 -3.45 11.81 11.46
N GLY A 41 -2.25 11.55 10.91
CA GLY A 41 -1.37 10.46 11.35
C GLY A 41 -1.34 9.24 10.41
N LYS A 42 -1.94 9.33 9.21
CA LYS A 42 -1.95 8.23 8.21
C LYS A 42 -0.56 7.71 7.92
N THR A 43 0.31 8.55 7.40
CA THR A 43 1.70 8.18 7.03
C THR A 43 2.48 7.64 8.21
N THR A 44 2.32 8.21 9.41
CA THR A 44 2.98 7.71 10.63
C THR A 44 2.48 6.30 10.98
N THR A 45 1.18 6.07 10.93
CA THR A 45 0.58 4.74 11.18
C THR A 45 1.05 3.75 10.13
N PHE A 46 1.00 4.14 8.86
CA PHE A 46 1.44 3.33 7.73
C PHE A 46 2.92 2.93 7.87
N TYR A 47 3.80 3.88 8.20
CA TYR A 47 5.23 3.63 8.41
C TYR A 47 5.52 2.70 9.61
N MET A 48 4.70 2.75 10.66
CA MET A 48 4.79 1.76 11.75
C MET A 48 4.40 0.35 11.26
N ILE A 49 3.37 0.25 10.40
CA ILE A 49 2.93 -1.03 9.80
C ILE A 49 3.98 -1.55 8.82
N CYS A 50 4.65 -0.69 8.06
CA CYS A 50 5.74 -1.07 7.15
C CYS A 50 7.02 -1.46 7.88
N GLY A 51 7.23 -1.03 9.12
CA GLY A 51 8.50 -1.20 9.84
C GLY A 51 9.58 -0.19 9.47
N LEU A 52 9.19 0.96 8.89
CA LEU A 52 10.06 2.10 8.64
C LEU A 52 10.34 2.88 9.92
N ILE A 53 9.35 2.98 10.81
CA ILE A 53 9.50 3.57 12.14
C ILE A 53 8.95 2.61 13.20
N ALA A 54 9.60 2.56 14.35
CA ALA A 54 9.11 1.77 15.48
C ALA A 54 7.96 2.49 16.19
N PRO A 55 6.87 1.82 16.59
CA PRO A 55 5.86 2.37 17.47
C PRO A 55 6.44 2.62 18.88
N SER A 56 5.82 3.51 19.64
CA SER A 56 6.15 3.72 21.06
C SER A 56 5.50 2.66 21.95
N SER A 57 4.33 2.16 21.56
CA SER A 57 3.62 1.03 22.17
C SER A 57 2.66 0.39 21.17
N GLY A 58 2.05 -0.72 21.55
CA GLY A 58 1.18 -1.51 20.70
C GLY A 58 1.93 -2.61 19.95
N LYS A 59 1.24 -3.33 19.06
CA LYS A 59 1.77 -4.48 18.33
C LYS A 59 1.38 -4.48 16.87
N VAL A 60 2.24 -5.06 16.04
CA VAL A 60 1.96 -5.49 14.67
C VAL A 60 2.17 -7.00 14.61
N LEU A 61 1.12 -7.73 14.30
CA LEU A 61 1.14 -9.20 14.24
C LEU A 61 0.87 -9.65 12.80
N LEU A 62 1.64 -10.61 12.32
CA LEU A 62 1.44 -11.33 11.06
C LEU A 62 1.13 -12.78 11.37
N ASP A 63 -0.10 -13.24 11.09
CA ASP A 63 -0.56 -14.59 11.41
C ASP A 63 -0.29 -14.97 12.89
N GLY A 64 -0.46 -13.99 13.82
CA GLY A 64 -0.17 -14.15 15.24
C GLY A 64 1.31 -13.96 15.64
N LEU A 65 2.25 -13.92 14.67
CA LEU A 65 3.66 -13.65 14.93
C LEU A 65 3.87 -12.14 15.19
N ASP A 66 4.47 -11.80 16.31
CA ASP A 66 4.81 -10.41 16.64
C ASP A 66 6.01 -9.94 15.82
N ILE A 67 5.74 -9.05 14.87
CA ILE A 67 6.72 -8.43 13.98
C ILE A 67 6.95 -6.95 14.31
N THR A 68 6.50 -6.47 15.47
CA THR A 68 6.53 -5.05 15.85
C THR A 68 7.94 -4.44 15.74
N LYS A 69 8.96 -5.18 16.15
CA LYS A 69 10.36 -4.72 16.13
C LYS A 69 11.10 -5.03 14.83
N GLU A 70 10.46 -5.76 13.91
CA GLU A 70 11.11 -6.14 12.65
C GLU A 70 11.13 -4.95 11.68
N PRO A 71 12.32 -4.59 11.15
CA PRO A 71 12.43 -3.51 10.17
C PRO A 71 11.88 -3.92 8.80
N LEU A 72 11.66 -2.95 7.92
CA LEU A 72 11.09 -3.12 6.58
C LEU A 72 11.71 -4.30 5.79
N ASN A 73 13.03 -4.40 5.75
CA ASN A 73 13.72 -5.45 5.00
C ASN A 73 13.46 -6.87 5.54
N LYS A 74 13.21 -7.01 6.82
CA LYS A 74 12.80 -8.29 7.40
C LYS A 74 11.33 -8.57 7.15
N ARG A 75 10.45 -7.54 7.23
CA ARG A 75 9.03 -7.68 6.87
C ARG A 75 8.84 -8.06 5.41
N ALA A 76 9.69 -7.57 4.49
CA ALA A 76 9.69 -8.01 3.10
C ALA A 76 9.96 -9.53 2.96
N ARG A 77 10.87 -10.09 3.77
CA ARG A 77 11.11 -11.55 3.81
C ARG A 77 9.99 -12.34 4.49
N LEU A 78 9.11 -11.67 5.20
CA LEU A 78 7.90 -12.22 5.78
C LEU A 78 6.67 -11.97 4.88
N SER A 79 6.91 -11.74 3.58
CA SER A 79 5.87 -11.53 2.56
C SER A 79 5.00 -10.26 2.79
N ILE A 80 5.62 -9.16 3.23
CA ILE A 80 4.99 -7.84 3.27
C ILE A 80 5.70 -6.94 2.25
N GLY A 81 5.05 -6.67 1.12
CA GLY A 81 5.52 -5.74 0.10
C GLY A 81 5.20 -4.29 0.48
N TYR A 82 6.02 -3.34 0.02
CA TYR A 82 5.81 -1.91 0.24
C TYR A 82 6.10 -1.10 -1.01
N LEU A 83 5.16 -0.24 -1.37
CA LEU A 83 5.30 0.74 -2.44
C LEU A 83 5.28 2.15 -1.83
N PRO A 84 6.39 2.90 -1.87
CA PRO A 84 6.46 4.25 -1.32
C PRO A 84 5.71 5.26 -2.18
N GLN A 85 5.35 6.41 -1.57
CA GLN A 85 4.78 7.56 -2.26
C GLN A 85 5.76 8.14 -3.28
N GLU A 86 7.02 8.33 -2.89
CA GLU A 86 8.05 8.82 -3.79
C GLU A 86 8.50 7.73 -4.77
N SER A 87 8.80 8.15 -6.01
CA SER A 87 9.25 7.23 -7.04
C SER A 87 10.52 6.50 -6.62
N SER A 88 10.44 5.18 -6.62
CA SER A 88 11.52 4.26 -6.22
C SER A 88 12.24 3.63 -7.41
N ILE A 89 11.88 3.97 -8.65
CA ILE A 89 12.47 3.37 -9.84
C ILE A 89 13.93 3.80 -10.02
N PHE A 90 14.79 2.87 -10.43
CA PHE A 90 16.14 3.18 -10.87
C PHE A 90 16.08 3.76 -12.29
N LYS A 91 16.23 5.08 -12.40
CA LYS A 91 15.98 5.87 -13.61
C LYS A 91 16.87 5.47 -14.80
N ASP A 92 18.12 5.09 -14.52
CA ASP A 92 19.12 4.72 -15.55
C ASP A 92 19.05 3.26 -15.98
N LEU A 93 18.31 2.43 -15.25
CA LEU A 93 18.09 1.03 -15.58
C LEU A 93 16.85 0.86 -16.47
N SER A 94 16.85 -0.20 -17.30
CA SER A 94 15.65 -0.62 -18.03
C SER A 94 14.55 -1.11 -17.08
N VAL A 95 13.32 -1.26 -17.55
CA VAL A 95 12.23 -1.89 -16.79
C VAL A 95 12.67 -3.30 -16.35
N GLU A 96 13.19 -4.10 -17.26
CA GLU A 96 13.67 -5.46 -16.99
C GLU A 96 14.79 -5.45 -15.94
N ASP A 97 15.80 -4.57 -16.04
CA ASP A 97 16.89 -4.48 -15.06
C ASP A 97 16.39 -4.05 -13.68
N ASN A 98 15.38 -3.17 -13.63
CA ASN A 98 14.72 -2.81 -12.38
C ASN A 98 14.09 -4.03 -11.68
N LEU A 99 13.45 -4.91 -12.45
CA LEU A 99 12.85 -6.15 -11.94
C LEU A 99 13.92 -7.18 -11.56
N LEU A 100 14.94 -7.37 -12.43
CA LEU A 100 16.06 -8.28 -12.17
C LEU A 100 16.77 -7.92 -10.85
N LEU A 101 17.05 -6.64 -10.64
CA LEU A 101 17.70 -6.17 -9.41
C LEU A 101 16.87 -6.47 -8.16
N ALA A 102 15.56 -6.29 -8.23
CA ALA A 102 14.66 -6.63 -7.13
C ALA A 102 14.58 -8.15 -6.89
N ALA A 103 14.48 -8.93 -7.98
CA ALA A 103 14.39 -10.38 -7.92
C ALA A 103 15.63 -11.04 -7.30
N GLN A 104 16.85 -10.51 -7.57
CA GLN A 104 18.12 -11.03 -7.05
C GLN A 104 18.17 -11.07 -5.51
N ILE A 105 17.38 -10.23 -4.83
CA ILE A 105 17.31 -10.20 -3.36
C ILE A 105 16.64 -11.47 -2.81
N PHE A 106 15.71 -12.05 -3.58
CA PHE A 106 14.86 -13.16 -3.13
C PHE A 106 15.23 -14.50 -3.80
N TYR A 107 15.67 -14.47 -5.06
CA TYR A 107 15.92 -15.66 -5.86
C TYR A 107 17.42 -15.82 -6.20
N LYS A 108 18.01 -16.94 -5.78
CA LYS A 108 19.42 -17.28 -6.09
C LYS A 108 19.55 -18.06 -7.39
N ASP A 109 18.56 -18.88 -7.72
CA ASP A 109 18.52 -19.63 -8.96
C ASP A 109 18.19 -18.70 -10.11
N LYS A 110 19.08 -18.64 -11.13
CA LYS A 110 18.94 -17.75 -12.28
C LYS A 110 17.70 -18.07 -13.14
N LYS A 111 17.33 -19.35 -13.25
CA LYS A 111 16.18 -19.77 -14.04
C LYS A 111 14.89 -19.27 -13.39
N ILE A 112 14.72 -19.54 -12.08
CA ILE A 112 13.59 -19.07 -11.29
C ILE A 112 13.51 -17.55 -11.31
N LEU A 113 14.65 -16.86 -11.17
CA LEU A 113 14.73 -15.40 -11.21
C LEU A 113 14.17 -14.84 -12.53
N HIS A 114 14.61 -15.37 -13.69
CA HIS A 114 14.11 -14.92 -14.99
C HIS A 114 12.63 -15.27 -15.19
N GLU A 115 12.19 -16.46 -14.78
CA GLU A 115 10.77 -16.84 -14.82
C GLU A 115 9.89 -15.86 -14.02
N LYS A 116 10.34 -15.42 -12.83
CA LYS A 116 9.63 -14.43 -12.03
C LYS A 116 9.59 -13.04 -12.67
N VAL A 117 10.67 -12.62 -13.31
CA VAL A 117 10.71 -11.37 -14.06
C VAL A 117 9.72 -11.39 -15.22
N GLU A 118 9.71 -12.47 -16.04
CA GLU A 118 8.75 -12.61 -17.14
C GLU A 118 7.29 -12.59 -16.61
N GLN A 119 6.99 -13.31 -15.54
CA GLN A 119 5.67 -13.29 -14.90
C GLN A 119 5.23 -11.88 -14.48
N MET A 120 6.14 -11.08 -13.93
CA MET A 120 5.82 -9.71 -13.53
C MET A 120 5.68 -8.76 -14.71
N LEU A 121 6.48 -8.92 -15.77
CA LEU A 121 6.34 -8.14 -17.01
C LEU A 121 4.96 -8.36 -17.63
N GLU A 122 4.50 -9.60 -17.69
CA GLU A 122 3.19 -9.98 -18.23
C GLU A 122 2.04 -9.46 -17.30
N LEU A 123 2.09 -9.80 -16.01
CA LEU A 123 1.05 -9.43 -15.04
C LEU A 123 0.79 -7.92 -15.01
N LEU A 124 1.85 -7.12 -15.10
CA LEU A 124 1.76 -5.64 -15.04
C LEU A 124 1.64 -5.00 -16.43
N SER A 125 1.55 -5.81 -17.51
CA SER A 125 1.47 -5.34 -18.90
C SER A 125 2.58 -4.33 -19.26
N ILE A 126 3.81 -4.59 -18.80
CA ILE A 126 5.00 -3.77 -19.05
C ILE A 126 6.04 -4.48 -19.95
N GLU A 127 5.72 -5.66 -20.47
CA GLU A 127 6.56 -6.41 -21.40
C GLU A 127 6.93 -5.57 -22.66
N PRO A 128 6.00 -4.83 -23.31
CA PRO A 128 6.34 -4.04 -24.50
C PRO A 128 7.37 -2.94 -24.26
N ILE A 129 7.52 -2.52 -23.01
CA ILE A 129 8.45 -1.45 -22.61
C ILE A 129 9.66 -1.96 -21.83
N ARG A 130 9.89 -3.28 -21.80
CA ARG A 130 10.93 -3.95 -20.98
C ARG A 130 12.33 -3.35 -21.11
N LEU A 131 12.72 -2.91 -22.32
CA LEU A 131 14.04 -2.32 -22.59
C LEU A 131 14.09 -0.79 -22.38
N ARG A 132 12.95 -0.14 -22.12
CA ARG A 132 12.93 1.30 -21.89
C ARG A 132 13.50 1.63 -20.51
N LYS A 133 14.29 2.72 -20.45
CA LYS A 133 14.85 3.22 -19.18
C LYS A 133 13.79 3.86 -18.32
N GLY A 134 13.92 3.71 -17.00
CA GLY A 134 13.00 4.28 -16.00
C GLY A 134 12.78 5.78 -16.16
N LEU A 135 13.80 6.53 -16.62
CA LEU A 135 13.70 7.97 -16.87
C LEU A 135 12.68 8.32 -17.98
N SER A 136 12.48 7.45 -18.97
CA SER A 136 11.61 7.67 -20.13
C SER A 136 10.18 7.17 -19.97
N LEU A 137 9.83 6.64 -18.81
CA LEU A 137 8.50 6.09 -18.53
C LEU A 137 7.50 7.20 -18.18
N SER A 138 6.26 7.05 -18.66
CA SER A 138 5.12 7.82 -18.18
C SER A 138 4.85 7.56 -16.68
N GLY A 139 4.00 8.37 -16.05
CA GLY A 139 3.62 8.17 -14.65
C GLY A 139 3.02 6.79 -14.39
N GLY A 140 2.06 6.36 -15.21
CA GLY A 140 1.42 5.05 -15.10
C GLY A 140 2.37 3.87 -15.38
N GLU A 141 3.17 3.93 -16.46
CA GLU A 141 4.19 2.91 -16.75
C GLU A 141 5.20 2.75 -15.60
N ARG A 142 5.64 3.88 -15.06
CA ARG A 142 6.55 3.90 -13.91
C ARG A 142 5.92 3.25 -12.69
N ARG A 143 4.66 3.59 -12.38
CA ARG A 143 3.96 3.04 -11.22
C ARG A 143 3.75 1.54 -11.34
N ARG A 144 3.42 1.04 -12.55
CA ARG A 144 3.33 -0.40 -12.81
C ARG A 144 4.68 -1.11 -12.59
N CYS A 145 5.79 -0.53 -13.06
CA CYS A 145 7.12 -1.08 -12.81
C CYS A 145 7.49 -1.10 -11.32
N GLU A 146 7.13 -0.07 -10.56
CA GLU A 146 7.36 0.00 -9.12
C GLU A 146 6.51 -1.04 -8.35
N ILE A 147 5.26 -1.23 -8.75
CA ILE A 147 4.40 -2.30 -8.20
C ILE A 147 5.01 -3.66 -8.53
N ALA A 148 5.44 -3.91 -9.77
CA ALA A 148 6.10 -5.16 -10.17
C ALA A 148 7.30 -5.48 -9.28
N ARG A 149 8.13 -4.48 -8.99
CA ARG A 149 9.28 -4.63 -8.07
C ARG A 149 8.84 -5.01 -6.66
N SER A 150 7.76 -4.42 -6.16
CA SER A 150 7.24 -4.74 -4.81
C SER A 150 6.62 -6.13 -4.72
N LEU A 151 6.21 -6.70 -5.85
CA LEU A 151 5.68 -8.07 -5.94
C LEU A 151 6.76 -9.15 -6.00
N MET A 152 8.03 -8.79 -6.23
CA MET A 152 9.13 -9.77 -6.28
C MET A 152 9.36 -10.52 -4.97
N CYS A 153 8.89 -10.00 -3.84
CA CYS A 153 8.94 -10.72 -2.55
C CYS A 153 7.78 -11.70 -2.36
N GLU A 154 6.92 -11.92 -3.37
CA GLU A 154 5.70 -12.72 -3.31
C GLU A 154 4.86 -12.37 -2.06
N PRO A 155 4.40 -11.11 -1.97
CA PRO A 155 3.80 -10.63 -0.75
C PRO A 155 2.43 -11.29 -0.51
N LYS A 156 2.15 -11.65 0.75
CA LYS A 156 0.79 -11.91 1.23
C LYS A 156 0.04 -10.59 1.48
N PHE A 157 0.79 -9.55 1.83
CA PHE A 157 0.28 -8.20 2.07
C PHE A 157 1.09 -7.17 1.31
N LEU A 158 0.41 -6.29 0.57
CA LEU A 158 1.00 -5.20 -0.17
C LEU A 158 0.53 -3.86 0.40
N LEU A 159 1.47 -3.04 0.82
CA LEU A 159 1.23 -1.73 1.43
C LEU A 159 1.52 -0.65 0.41
N LEU A 160 0.50 0.10 -0.04
CA LEU A 160 0.56 1.11 -1.08
C LEU A 160 0.41 2.50 -0.47
N ASP A 161 1.50 3.28 -0.48
CA ASP A 161 1.50 4.67 0.00
C ASP A 161 1.25 5.60 -1.18
N GLU A 162 0.06 6.20 -1.22
CA GLU A 162 -0.43 7.12 -2.25
C GLU A 162 -0.21 6.60 -3.69
N PRO A 163 -0.78 5.44 -4.07
CA PRO A 163 -0.54 4.84 -5.38
C PRO A 163 -1.07 5.68 -6.55
N PHE A 164 -2.01 6.59 -6.32
CA PHE A 164 -2.62 7.43 -7.35
C PHE A 164 -1.98 8.83 -7.44
N ALA A 165 -1.00 9.15 -6.58
CA ALA A 165 -0.38 10.48 -6.56
C ALA A 165 0.41 10.77 -7.85
N GLY A 166 0.08 11.89 -8.51
CA GLY A 166 0.76 12.32 -9.73
C GLY A 166 0.52 11.44 -10.96
N VAL A 167 -0.56 10.68 -10.96
CA VAL A 167 -0.98 9.80 -12.06
C VAL A 167 -2.21 10.40 -12.74
N ASP A 168 -2.28 10.30 -14.07
CA ASP A 168 -3.45 10.76 -14.84
C ASP A 168 -4.67 9.83 -14.63
N PRO A 169 -5.92 10.30 -14.92
CA PRO A 169 -7.14 9.52 -14.65
C PRO A 169 -7.19 8.16 -15.36
N ILE A 170 -6.62 8.03 -16.55
CA ILE A 170 -6.61 6.77 -17.30
C ILE A 170 -5.73 5.76 -16.56
N ALA A 171 -4.53 6.19 -16.18
CA ALA A 171 -3.59 5.35 -15.46
C ALA A 171 -4.09 5.04 -14.02
N VAL A 172 -4.87 5.91 -13.39
CA VAL A 172 -5.57 5.59 -12.11
C VAL A 172 -6.49 4.40 -12.29
N ALA A 173 -7.34 4.39 -13.34
CA ALA A 173 -8.24 3.26 -13.62
C ALA A 173 -7.48 1.94 -13.89
N GLU A 174 -6.34 2.01 -14.60
CA GLU A 174 -5.46 0.85 -14.82
C GLU A 174 -4.87 0.31 -13.51
N ILE A 175 -4.42 1.20 -12.61
CA ILE A 175 -3.89 0.80 -11.29
C ILE A 175 -5.01 0.20 -10.41
N GLN A 176 -6.22 0.76 -10.46
CA GLN A 176 -7.39 0.20 -9.75
C GLN A 176 -7.72 -1.22 -10.25
N SER A 177 -7.70 -1.44 -11.58
CA SER A 177 -7.90 -2.77 -12.17
C SER A 177 -6.83 -3.75 -11.69
N LEU A 178 -5.57 -3.34 -11.71
CA LEU A 178 -4.45 -4.13 -11.22
C LEU A 178 -4.60 -4.50 -9.73
N ILE A 179 -4.99 -3.55 -8.88
CA ILE A 179 -5.22 -3.80 -7.45
C ILE A 179 -6.32 -4.87 -7.27
N ASN A 180 -7.38 -4.81 -8.08
CA ASN A 180 -8.43 -5.82 -8.05
C ASN A 180 -7.95 -7.21 -8.54
N GLU A 181 -7.01 -7.26 -9.48
CA GLU A 181 -6.38 -8.51 -9.90
C GLU A 181 -5.49 -9.10 -8.80
N LEU A 182 -4.67 -8.26 -8.16
CA LEU A 182 -3.84 -8.68 -7.03
C LEU A 182 -4.68 -9.21 -5.85
N LYS A 183 -5.83 -8.58 -5.58
CA LYS A 183 -6.81 -9.07 -4.61
C LYS A 183 -7.29 -10.49 -4.93
N LYS A 184 -7.59 -10.79 -6.22
CA LYS A 184 -8.00 -12.11 -6.68
C LYS A 184 -6.90 -13.17 -6.51
N LEU A 185 -5.64 -12.76 -6.46
CA LEU A 185 -4.48 -13.60 -6.16
C LEU A 185 -4.25 -13.79 -4.65
N ASP A 186 -5.26 -13.52 -3.82
CA ASP A 186 -5.24 -13.63 -2.34
C ASP A 186 -4.22 -12.69 -1.67
N ILE A 187 -3.85 -11.58 -2.31
CA ILE A 187 -2.99 -10.55 -1.71
C ILE A 187 -3.87 -9.56 -0.93
N GLY A 188 -3.60 -9.37 0.36
CA GLY A 188 -4.22 -8.33 1.17
C GLY A 188 -3.55 -6.97 0.87
N ILE A 189 -4.33 -5.92 0.62
CA ILE A 189 -3.80 -4.63 0.18
C ILE A 189 -4.24 -3.52 1.14
N LEU A 190 -3.27 -2.82 1.73
CA LEU A 190 -3.52 -1.60 2.51
C LEU A 190 -3.14 -0.39 1.68
N ILE A 191 -4.08 0.53 1.49
CA ILE A 191 -3.89 1.73 0.69
C ILE A 191 -4.07 2.98 1.54
N THR A 192 -3.18 3.95 1.42
CA THR A 192 -3.43 5.34 1.83
C THR A 192 -3.32 6.24 0.61
N ASP A 193 -4.28 7.15 0.43
CA ASP A 193 -4.26 8.12 -0.67
C ASP A 193 -5.05 9.39 -0.32
N HIS A 194 -4.78 10.46 -1.06
CA HIS A 194 -5.54 11.71 -0.99
C HIS A 194 -6.79 11.68 -1.86
N ASN A 195 -6.80 10.85 -2.91
CA ASN A 195 -7.93 10.64 -3.81
C ASN A 195 -8.95 9.71 -3.18
N VAL A 196 -9.77 10.26 -2.28
CA VAL A 196 -10.70 9.47 -1.46
C VAL A 196 -11.70 8.68 -2.28
N ARG A 197 -12.27 9.29 -3.34
CA ARG A 197 -13.25 8.62 -4.22
C ARG A 197 -12.63 7.40 -4.89
N GLU A 198 -11.46 7.59 -5.51
CA GLU A 198 -10.73 6.54 -6.21
C GLU A 198 -10.33 5.39 -5.27
N THR A 199 -9.96 5.74 -4.03
CA THR A 199 -9.58 4.75 -3.03
C THR A 199 -10.80 3.97 -2.53
N LEU A 200 -11.89 4.66 -2.16
CA LEU A 200 -13.10 4.01 -1.68
C LEU A 200 -13.77 3.13 -2.74
N ALA A 201 -13.63 3.49 -4.04
CA ALA A 201 -14.20 2.70 -5.14
C ALA A 201 -13.63 1.27 -5.23
N ILE A 202 -12.43 1.03 -4.71
CA ILE A 202 -11.77 -0.30 -4.76
C ILE A 202 -11.62 -0.96 -3.41
N CYS A 203 -11.93 -0.24 -2.30
CA CYS A 203 -11.80 -0.80 -0.95
C CYS A 203 -13.02 -1.63 -0.56
N ASP A 204 -12.80 -2.79 0.04
CA ASP A 204 -13.86 -3.56 0.72
C ASP A 204 -14.31 -2.83 1.98
N ARG A 205 -13.35 -2.23 2.70
CA ARG A 205 -13.60 -1.38 3.88
C ARG A 205 -12.47 -0.37 4.06
N ALA A 206 -12.72 0.61 4.91
CA ALA A 206 -11.74 1.63 5.23
C ALA A 206 -11.74 2.00 6.72
N TYR A 207 -10.60 2.48 7.17
CA TYR A 207 -10.40 3.12 8.47
C TYR A 207 -10.12 4.60 8.26
N VAL A 208 -10.86 5.46 8.91
CA VAL A 208 -10.66 6.91 8.85
C VAL A 208 -10.00 7.38 10.13
N ILE A 209 -8.82 7.99 10.00
CA ILE A 209 -8.06 8.54 11.13
C ILE A 209 -8.25 10.06 11.20
N LYS A 210 -8.38 10.57 12.42
CA LYS A 210 -8.38 12.00 12.74
C LYS A 210 -7.56 12.24 13.99
N SER A 211 -6.62 13.19 13.93
CA SER A 211 -5.79 13.61 15.07
C SER A 211 -5.17 12.44 15.86
N GLY A 212 -4.66 11.44 15.12
CA GLY A 212 -4.00 10.27 15.68
C GLY A 212 -4.91 9.18 16.25
N SER A 213 -6.21 9.31 16.12
CA SER A 213 -7.20 8.34 16.60
C SER A 213 -8.10 7.84 15.48
N LEU A 214 -8.68 6.65 15.64
CA LEU A 214 -9.69 6.13 14.71
C LEU A 214 -10.99 6.95 14.89
N LEU A 215 -11.46 7.55 13.79
CA LEU A 215 -12.72 8.29 13.73
C LEU A 215 -13.88 7.38 13.33
N ALA A 216 -13.68 6.54 12.32
CA ALA A 216 -14.68 5.60 11.79
C ALA A 216 -14.01 4.43 11.09
N SER A 217 -14.73 3.32 10.98
CA SER A 217 -14.39 2.18 10.14
C SER A 217 -15.67 1.57 9.57
N GLY A 218 -15.58 0.99 8.38
CA GLY A 218 -16.71 0.36 7.71
C GLY A 218 -16.47 0.22 6.21
N ASN A 219 -17.46 -0.25 5.46
CA ASN A 219 -17.42 -0.30 4.01
C ASN A 219 -17.51 1.11 3.38
N ALA A 220 -17.35 1.21 2.08
CA ALA A 220 -17.30 2.49 1.38
C ALA A 220 -18.57 3.34 1.59
N GLU A 221 -19.76 2.72 1.60
CA GLU A 221 -21.04 3.43 1.84
C GLU A 221 -21.16 3.92 3.27
N GLU A 222 -20.80 3.10 4.25
CA GLU A 222 -20.81 3.47 5.67
C GLU A 222 -19.89 4.65 5.93
N ILE A 223 -18.68 4.65 5.36
CA ILE A 223 -17.72 5.75 5.45
C ILE A 223 -18.26 7.00 4.77
N ALA A 224 -18.78 6.89 3.53
CA ALA A 224 -19.30 8.02 2.77
C ALA A 224 -20.52 8.67 3.42
N ASN A 225 -21.34 7.91 4.16
CA ASN A 225 -22.54 8.40 4.83
C ASN A 225 -22.32 8.76 6.30
N ASN A 226 -21.16 8.50 6.86
CA ASN A 226 -20.86 8.80 8.26
C ASN A 226 -20.83 10.33 8.49
N LYS A 227 -21.62 10.80 9.45
CA LYS A 227 -21.77 12.24 9.76
C LYS A 227 -20.47 12.90 10.19
N ASP A 228 -19.67 12.22 11.03
CA ASP A 228 -18.40 12.75 11.51
C ASP A 228 -17.34 12.73 10.41
N VAL A 229 -17.32 11.70 9.57
CA VAL A 229 -16.43 11.64 8.42
C VAL A 229 -16.74 12.75 7.42
N LYS A 230 -18.03 12.98 7.10
CA LYS A 230 -18.45 14.14 6.27
C LYS A 230 -18.04 15.46 6.90
N LYS A 231 -18.33 15.65 8.20
CA LYS A 231 -18.02 16.90 8.89
C LYS A 231 -16.54 17.24 8.94
N TYR A 232 -15.67 16.26 9.12
CA TYR A 232 -14.27 16.50 9.44
C TYR A 232 -13.29 16.16 8.30
N TYR A 233 -13.76 15.48 7.25
CA TYR A 233 -12.88 15.00 6.19
C TYR A 233 -13.44 15.16 4.77
N LEU A 234 -14.62 14.60 4.48
CA LEU A 234 -15.14 14.53 3.11
C LEU A 234 -15.86 15.80 2.64
N GLY A 235 -16.42 16.57 3.59
CA GLY A 235 -17.37 17.66 3.29
C GLY A 235 -18.82 17.17 3.22
N ALA A 236 -19.77 18.10 3.46
CA ALA A 236 -21.20 17.76 3.56
C ALA A 236 -21.79 17.21 2.24
N GLU A 237 -21.31 17.72 1.11
CA GLU A 237 -21.79 17.40 -0.25
C GLU A 237 -21.13 16.16 -0.87
N PHE A 238 -20.24 15.47 -0.15
CA PHE A 238 -19.58 14.31 -0.69
C PHE A 238 -20.55 13.18 -1.01
N LYS A 239 -20.43 12.65 -2.24
CA LYS A 239 -21.12 11.44 -2.72
C LYS A 239 -20.09 10.48 -3.29
N LEU A 240 -20.31 9.20 -3.09
CA LEU A 240 -19.41 8.14 -3.56
C LEU A 240 -19.56 7.92 -5.07
N LEU A 241 -20.81 8.03 -5.57
CA LEU A 241 -21.19 7.91 -6.99
C LEU A 241 -22.01 9.15 -7.35
N ASP A 242 -21.77 9.75 -8.51
CA ASP A 242 -22.67 10.67 -9.20
C ASP A 242 -23.53 9.87 -10.17
#